data_b89a9592b409ce86f46f20d3b6ee940a
#
_entry.id   b89a9592b409ce86f46f20d3b6ee940a
#
_cell.length_a   1.000
_cell.length_b   1.000
_cell.length_c   1.000
_cell.angle_alpha   90.00
_cell.angle_beta   90.00
_cell.angle_gamma   90.00
#
_symmetry.space_group_name_H-M   'P 1'
#
loop_
_entity.id
_entity.type
_entity.pdbx_description
1 polymer ?
#
loop_
_entity_poly.entity_id
_entity_poly.type
_entity_poly.pdbx_seq_one_letter_code
_entity_poly.pdbx_strand_id
1 'polypeptide(L)'
;MSKVSERRRIISYWKWLQVVAVIPVSIVGADVMPTMFGGGHHHHQSVAMPPRTLTTADIDAEIQKQDLKIFKAIEQEFPDDYDAMLRKITEVARSGNAQDVRNASRQAVADLRHRYAPLLPTTPDSNAYEALSAQLDMLNHVMARETPATCNNYLRNGPDAISAPGHDFLADLDKVGATLFRAFGAAKRSGLPAAEPSDQDWSLVADIFTKIGGTPAEMEAISNAKLDFPGLCPAMAKFYEAALSLQGEPGWHIKTALLHAIVEN
;
A
#
# COMPACT_ATOMS: atom_id res chain seq x y z
N MET A 1 -1.01 -24.71 33.76
CA MET A 1 -0.21 -24.43 32.56
C MET A 1 0.16 -22.95 32.61
N SER A 2 1.42 -22.64 32.49
CA SER A 2 2.05 -21.44 33.04
C SER A 2 1.84 -20.21 32.15
N LYS A 3 1.44 -19.05 32.76
CA LYS A 3 1.38 -17.71 32.14
C LYS A 3 2.67 -17.29 31.40
N VAL A 4 3.79 -17.94 31.67
CA VAL A 4 5.09 -17.72 30.99
C VAL A 4 5.10 -18.27 29.56
N SER A 5 4.34 -19.33 29.27
CA SER A 5 4.22 -19.91 27.91
C SER A 5 3.41 -19.02 26.97
N GLU A 6 2.40 -18.33 27.51
CA GLU A 6 1.58 -17.40 26.76
C GLU A 6 2.33 -16.11 26.39
N ARG A 7 3.14 -15.56 27.32
CA ARG A 7 4.00 -14.39 27.04
C ARG A 7 5.01 -14.62 25.91
N ARG A 8 5.56 -15.84 25.81
CA ARG A 8 6.50 -16.18 24.70
C ARG A 8 5.81 -16.26 23.34
N ARG A 9 4.49 -16.56 23.30
CA ARG A 9 3.73 -16.54 22.04
C ARG A 9 3.47 -15.12 21.55
N ILE A 10 3.11 -14.19 22.46
CA ILE A 10 2.81 -12.79 22.09
C ILE A 10 4.06 -12.07 21.55
N ILE A 11 5.23 -12.29 22.13
CA ILE A 11 6.50 -11.72 21.65
C ILE A 11 6.87 -12.25 20.23
N SER A 12 6.37 -13.42 19.85
CA SER A 12 6.54 -13.96 18.48
C SER A 12 5.70 -13.20 17.45
N TYR A 13 4.60 -12.53 17.83
CA TYR A 13 3.78 -11.74 16.91
C TYR A 13 4.54 -10.54 16.33
N TRP A 14 5.41 -9.90 17.12
CA TRP A 14 6.23 -8.79 16.67
C TRP A 14 7.19 -9.17 15.53
N LYS A 15 7.78 -10.36 15.60
CA LYS A 15 8.68 -10.84 14.54
C LYS A 15 7.97 -11.15 13.23
N TRP A 16 6.67 -11.41 13.29
CA TRP A 16 5.89 -11.79 12.12
C TRP A 16 5.29 -10.60 11.39
N LEU A 17 5.03 -9.49 12.05
CA LEU A 17 4.66 -8.25 11.38
C LEU A 17 5.70 -7.81 10.32
N GLN A 18 6.93 -8.32 10.43
CA GLN A 18 7.99 -8.14 9.45
C GLN A 18 7.81 -8.98 8.17
N VAL A 19 6.88 -9.92 8.11
CA VAL A 19 6.74 -10.87 6.98
C VAL A 19 5.51 -10.59 6.09
N VAL A 20 4.52 -9.81 6.56
CA VAL A 20 3.18 -9.75 5.94
C VAL A 20 3.02 -8.69 4.86
N ALA A 21 3.95 -7.82 4.66
CA ALA A 21 3.65 -6.67 3.84
C ALA A 21 4.70 -6.29 2.80
N VAL A 22 4.90 -7.16 1.86
CA VAL A 22 5.38 -6.71 0.54
C VAL A 22 4.16 -6.31 -0.28
N ILE A 23 3.71 -5.06 -0.14
CA ILE A 23 2.88 -4.47 -1.19
C ILE A 23 3.85 -3.68 -2.07
N PRO A 24 4.38 -4.26 -3.15
CA PRO A 24 5.01 -3.43 -4.16
C PRO A 24 3.88 -2.55 -4.69
N VAL A 25 4.00 -1.24 -4.55
CA VAL A 25 3.17 -0.27 -5.30
C VAL A 25 3.58 -0.39 -6.76
N SER A 26 3.25 -1.55 -7.35
CA SER A 26 3.69 -1.95 -8.70
C SER A 26 2.79 -1.42 -9.80
N ILE A 27 1.74 -0.63 -9.51
CA ILE A 27 0.62 -0.51 -10.44
C ILE A 27 0.55 0.81 -11.18
N VAL A 28 1.26 1.83 -10.76
CA VAL A 28 1.13 3.14 -11.40
C VAL A 28 1.65 3.18 -12.84
N GLY A 29 2.08 2.08 -13.39
CA GLY A 29 2.73 2.08 -14.69
C GLY A 29 2.12 1.21 -15.78
N ALA A 30 1.16 0.33 -15.48
CA ALA A 30 0.81 -0.69 -16.48
C ALA A 30 -0.08 -0.16 -17.61
N ASP A 31 -1.00 0.79 -17.34
CA ASP A 31 -1.98 1.26 -18.31
C ASP A 31 -1.94 2.76 -18.61
N VAL A 32 -1.08 3.51 -17.95
CA VAL A 32 -1.08 4.98 -18.00
C VAL A 32 -0.42 5.55 -19.25
N MET A 33 0.44 4.79 -19.95
CA MET A 33 1.25 5.36 -21.06
C MET A 33 1.12 4.73 -22.46
N PRO A 34 0.09 3.94 -22.83
CA PRO A 34 -0.02 3.48 -24.21
C PRO A 34 -0.26 4.61 -25.21
N THR A 35 -0.85 5.73 -24.74
CA THR A 35 -1.29 6.81 -25.63
C THR A 35 -0.20 7.80 -26.02
N MET A 36 0.86 7.94 -25.23
CA MET A 36 1.97 8.84 -25.58
C MET A 36 2.86 8.33 -26.73
N PHE A 37 2.89 7.00 -26.96
CA PHE A 37 3.79 6.37 -27.93
C PHE A 37 3.07 5.54 -29.00
N GLY A 38 1.73 5.56 -29.04
CA GLY A 38 0.91 4.86 -30.02
C GLY A 38 0.87 5.61 -31.35
N GLY A 39 1.81 5.33 -32.26
CA GLY A 39 1.78 5.81 -33.65
C GLY A 39 0.68 5.11 -34.43
N GLY A 40 -0.50 5.74 -34.57
CA GLY A 40 -1.49 5.35 -35.56
C GLY A 40 -0.98 5.68 -36.97
N HIS A 41 -0.85 4.68 -37.82
CA HIS A 41 -0.56 4.87 -39.26
C HIS A 41 -1.74 5.54 -39.96
N HIS A 42 -1.74 6.86 -40.05
CA HIS A 42 -2.50 7.60 -41.06
C HIS A 42 -1.54 8.43 -41.89
N HIS A 43 -1.41 8.07 -43.18
CA HIS A 43 -0.72 8.86 -44.18
C HIS A 43 -1.45 10.19 -44.38
N HIS A 44 -1.04 11.23 -43.66
CA HIS A 44 -1.22 12.63 -44.08
C HIS A 44 0.14 13.28 -44.12
N GLN A 45 0.42 14.00 -45.21
CA GLN A 45 1.62 14.81 -45.39
C GLN A 45 1.72 15.80 -44.23
N SER A 46 2.52 15.43 -43.21
CA SER A 46 2.79 16.27 -42.04
C SER A 46 3.89 17.25 -42.43
N VAL A 47 3.60 18.53 -42.40
CA VAL A 47 4.60 19.57 -42.20
C VAL A 47 5.40 19.16 -40.96
N ALA A 48 6.69 18.87 -41.14
CA ALA A 48 7.55 18.44 -40.02
C ALA A 48 7.67 19.58 -39.02
N MET A 49 6.85 19.51 -37.96
CA MET A 49 7.10 20.30 -36.76
C MET A 49 8.41 19.85 -36.11
N PRO A 50 9.26 20.77 -35.66
CA PRO A 50 10.48 20.39 -34.97
C PRO A 50 10.11 19.47 -33.76
N PRO A 51 10.92 18.46 -33.46
CA PRO A 51 10.65 17.54 -32.39
C PRO A 51 10.48 18.33 -31.08
N ARG A 52 9.26 18.33 -30.51
CA ARG A 52 8.94 19.01 -29.26
C ARG A 52 9.67 18.28 -28.14
N THR A 53 10.58 18.96 -27.47
CA THR A 53 11.26 18.38 -26.31
C THR A 53 10.25 18.18 -25.18
N LEU A 54 10.07 16.93 -24.74
CA LEU A 54 9.19 16.57 -23.63
C LEU A 54 9.62 17.30 -22.36
N THR A 55 8.66 17.96 -21.69
CA THR A 55 8.87 18.74 -20.47
C THR A 55 8.22 18.06 -19.25
N THR A 56 8.59 18.51 -18.04
CA THR A 56 7.92 18.06 -16.79
C THR A 56 6.43 18.41 -16.79
N ALA A 57 6.05 19.55 -17.35
CA ALA A 57 4.64 19.95 -17.48
C ALA A 57 3.84 19.02 -18.40
N ASP A 58 4.45 18.46 -19.45
CA ASP A 58 3.78 17.49 -20.32
C ASP A 58 3.52 16.17 -19.58
N ILE A 59 4.49 15.71 -18.75
CA ILE A 59 4.33 14.52 -17.90
C ILE A 59 3.29 14.75 -16.82
N ASP A 60 3.34 15.89 -16.13
CA ASP A 60 2.37 16.26 -15.11
C ASP A 60 0.94 16.30 -15.67
N ALA A 61 0.75 16.99 -16.82
CA ALA A 61 -0.55 17.03 -17.47
C ALA A 61 -1.11 15.64 -17.81
N GLU A 62 -0.24 14.70 -18.20
CA GLU A 62 -0.68 13.32 -18.46
C GLU A 62 -1.04 12.57 -17.17
N ILE A 63 -0.27 12.74 -16.09
CA ILE A 63 -0.60 12.18 -14.76
C ILE A 63 -1.93 12.74 -14.26
N GLN A 64 -2.14 14.06 -14.34
CA GLN A 64 -3.38 14.71 -13.91
C GLN A 64 -4.61 14.22 -14.72
N LYS A 65 -4.42 13.96 -16.02
CA LYS A 65 -5.46 13.41 -16.89
C LYS A 65 -5.92 12.02 -16.47
N GLN A 66 -5.04 11.21 -15.87
CA GLN A 66 -5.38 9.87 -15.36
C GLN A 66 -6.19 9.92 -14.07
N ASP A 67 -6.28 11.07 -13.41
CA ASP A 67 -7.02 11.31 -12.16
C ASP A 67 -6.63 10.39 -10.99
N LEU A 68 -5.36 9.95 -10.96
CA LEU A 68 -4.87 9.04 -9.94
C LEU A 68 -4.71 9.73 -8.58
N LYS A 69 -5.43 9.23 -7.59
CA LYS A 69 -5.50 9.78 -6.23
C LYS A 69 -4.15 9.74 -5.50
N ILE A 70 -3.34 8.70 -5.79
CA ILE A 70 -2.01 8.57 -5.19
C ILE A 70 -1.09 9.72 -5.58
N PHE A 71 -1.07 10.14 -6.85
CA PHE A 71 -0.24 11.26 -7.29
C PHE A 71 -0.73 12.59 -6.72
N LYS A 72 -2.05 12.78 -6.65
CA LYS A 72 -2.63 13.95 -5.97
C LYS A 72 -2.24 14.01 -4.49
N ALA A 73 -2.24 12.86 -3.80
CA ALA A 73 -1.82 12.80 -2.41
C ALA A 73 -0.31 13.11 -2.26
N ILE A 74 0.55 12.59 -3.16
CA ILE A 74 1.98 12.89 -3.14
C ILE A 74 2.21 14.38 -3.41
N GLU A 75 1.56 14.97 -4.42
CA GLU A 75 1.66 16.40 -4.75
C GLU A 75 1.25 17.29 -3.56
N GLN A 76 0.13 16.96 -2.90
CA GLN A 76 -0.41 17.73 -1.78
C GLN A 76 0.45 17.64 -0.52
N GLU A 77 0.94 16.45 -0.20
CA GLU A 77 1.64 16.18 1.05
C GLU A 77 3.16 16.39 0.95
N PHE A 78 3.73 16.23 -0.27
CA PHE A 78 5.16 16.22 -0.54
C PHE A 78 5.49 16.92 -1.87
N PRO A 79 5.17 18.22 -2.05
CA PRO A 79 5.29 18.91 -3.34
C PRO A 79 6.71 18.88 -3.91
N ASP A 80 7.73 19.08 -3.07
CA ASP A 80 9.14 19.06 -3.51
C ASP A 80 9.56 17.68 -4.05
N ASP A 81 9.07 16.61 -3.40
CA ASP A 81 9.33 15.23 -3.84
C ASP A 81 8.53 14.89 -5.10
N TYR A 82 7.31 15.42 -5.24
CA TYR A 82 6.52 15.29 -6.46
C TYR A 82 7.25 15.91 -7.65
N ASP A 83 7.75 17.14 -7.50
CA ASP A 83 8.55 17.81 -8.52
C ASP A 83 9.83 17.04 -8.87
N ALA A 84 10.52 16.47 -7.88
CA ALA A 84 11.70 15.64 -8.10
C ALA A 84 11.36 14.35 -8.87
N MET A 85 10.23 13.73 -8.54
CA MET A 85 9.70 12.58 -9.25
C MET A 85 9.37 12.91 -10.71
N LEU A 86 8.68 14.01 -10.97
CA LEU A 86 8.37 14.46 -12.34
C LEU A 86 9.63 14.67 -13.17
N ARG A 87 10.67 15.29 -12.60
CA ARG A 87 11.96 15.48 -13.30
C ARG A 87 12.58 14.14 -13.68
N LYS A 88 12.64 13.17 -12.77
CA LYS A 88 13.19 11.84 -13.01
C LYS A 88 12.41 11.08 -14.08
N ILE A 89 11.08 11.10 -14.02
CA ILE A 89 10.22 10.46 -15.01
C ILE A 89 10.39 11.13 -16.38
N THR A 90 10.46 12.46 -16.44
CA THR A 90 10.65 13.22 -17.69
C THR A 90 11.98 12.87 -18.36
N GLU A 91 13.06 12.75 -17.59
CA GLU A 91 14.37 12.35 -18.11
C GLU A 91 14.32 10.98 -18.78
N VAL A 92 13.70 10.00 -18.12
CA VAL A 92 13.52 8.64 -18.66
C VAL A 92 12.59 8.66 -19.88
N ALA A 93 11.50 9.44 -19.85
CA ALA A 93 10.52 9.52 -20.93
C ALA A 93 11.12 10.08 -22.24
N ARG A 94 12.17 10.91 -22.16
CA ARG A 94 12.90 11.39 -23.33
C ARG A 94 13.61 10.28 -24.10
N SER A 95 13.87 9.12 -23.48
CA SER A 95 14.39 7.94 -24.17
C SER A 95 13.36 7.27 -25.10
N GLY A 96 12.07 7.58 -24.92
CA GLY A 96 10.97 7.02 -25.72
C GLY A 96 10.58 5.58 -25.33
N ASN A 97 11.17 4.99 -24.29
CA ASN A 97 10.83 3.63 -23.84
C ASN A 97 9.74 3.66 -22.77
N ALA A 98 8.51 3.27 -23.13
CA ALA A 98 7.37 3.25 -22.22
C ALA A 98 7.57 2.32 -21.00
N GLN A 99 8.30 1.20 -21.14
CA GLN A 99 8.57 0.31 -20.04
C GLN A 99 9.50 0.94 -19.01
N ASP A 100 10.53 1.66 -19.47
CA ASP A 100 11.45 2.36 -18.55
C ASP A 100 10.75 3.48 -17.80
N VAL A 101 9.82 4.19 -18.45
CA VAL A 101 8.98 5.21 -17.79
C VAL A 101 8.10 4.59 -16.70
N ARG A 102 7.44 3.46 -16.98
CA ARG A 102 6.67 2.73 -15.97
C ARG A 102 7.53 2.29 -14.79
N ASN A 103 8.71 1.76 -15.07
CA ASN A 103 9.65 1.34 -14.03
C ASN A 103 10.14 2.53 -13.19
N ALA A 104 10.48 3.66 -13.83
CA ALA A 104 10.90 4.88 -13.14
C ALA A 104 9.80 5.44 -12.24
N SER A 105 8.55 5.43 -12.70
CA SER A 105 7.39 5.88 -11.92
C SER A 105 7.17 4.99 -10.70
N ARG A 106 7.18 3.66 -10.88
CA ARG A 106 7.08 2.70 -9.78
C ARG A 106 8.18 2.88 -8.75
N GLN A 107 9.42 2.97 -9.22
CA GLN A 107 10.57 3.12 -8.34
C GLN A 107 10.51 4.44 -7.56
N ALA A 108 10.09 5.53 -8.18
CA ALA A 108 9.97 6.82 -7.52
C ALA A 108 8.93 6.77 -6.37
N VAL A 109 7.76 6.14 -6.59
CA VAL A 109 6.75 5.96 -5.54
C VAL A 109 7.26 5.04 -4.43
N ALA A 110 7.98 3.95 -4.78
CA ALA A 110 8.58 3.05 -3.79
C ALA A 110 9.64 3.76 -2.94
N ASP A 111 10.51 4.56 -3.56
CA ASP A 111 11.54 5.35 -2.86
C ASP A 111 10.90 6.32 -1.85
N LEU A 112 9.80 6.99 -2.22
CA LEU A 112 9.07 7.87 -1.32
C LEU A 112 8.44 7.10 -0.17
N ARG A 113 7.81 5.94 -0.45
CA ARG A 113 7.24 5.08 0.56
C ARG A 113 8.28 4.68 1.61
N HIS A 114 9.43 4.19 1.18
CA HIS A 114 10.51 3.80 2.09
C HIS A 114 11.07 4.98 2.89
N ARG A 115 11.19 6.15 2.26
CA ARG A 115 11.68 7.37 2.93
C ARG A 115 10.77 7.79 4.09
N TYR A 116 9.46 7.67 3.91
CA TYR A 116 8.47 8.16 4.87
C TYR A 116 7.92 7.08 5.81
N ALA A 117 8.20 5.80 5.55
CA ALA A 117 7.79 4.69 6.43
C ALA A 117 8.13 4.91 7.92
N PRO A 118 9.33 5.40 8.30
CA PRO A 118 9.67 5.63 9.71
C PRO A 118 8.77 6.64 10.43
N LEU A 119 7.97 7.44 9.70
CA LEU A 119 7.04 8.39 10.30
C LEU A 119 5.72 7.74 10.74
N LEU A 120 5.36 6.57 10.21
CA LEU A 120 4.05 5.95 10.47
C LEU A 120 3.71 5.77 11.95
N PRO A 121 4.64 5.44 12.85
CA PRO A 121 4.33 5.36 14.28
C PRO A 121 3.79 6.67 14.88
N THR A 122 4.00 7.82 14.23
CA THR A 122 3.49 9.13 14.67
C THR A 122 2.21 9.56 13.93
N THR A 123 1.60 8.67 13.13
CA THR A 123 0.39 8.97 12.37
C THR A 123 -0.80 9.19 13.30
N PRO A 124 -1.60 10.25 13.13
CA PRO A 124 -2.86 10.42 13.87
C PRO A 124 -3.83 9.25 13.66
N ASP A 125 -4.60 8.90 14.69
CA ASP A 125 -5.49 7.74 14.69
C ASP A 125 -6.46 7.71 13.50
N SER A 126 -7.07 8.83 13.15
CA SER A 126 -7.99 8.94 12.01
C SER A 126 -7.34 8.60 10.67
N ASN A 127 -6.09 9.04 10.46
CA ASN A 127 -5.35 8.75 9.22
C ASN A 127 -4.87 7.30 9.20
N ALA A 128 -4.47 6.75 10.36
CA ALA A 128 -4.13 5.33 10.49
C ALA A 128 -5.35 4.43 10.22
N TYR A 129 -6.51 4.81 10.76
CA TYR A 129 -7.78 4.14 10.50
C TYR A 129 -8.13 4.15 8.99
N GLU A 130 -8.07 5.32 8.33
CA GLU A 130 -8.39 5.45 6.90
C GLU A 130 -7.49 4.57 6.03
N ALA A 131 -6.18 4.60 6.29
CA ALA A 131 -5.22 3.82 5.52
C ALA A 131 -5.37 2.30 5.76
N LEU A 132 -5.57 1.85 6.99
CA LEU A 132 -5.80 0.43 7.30
C LEU A 132 -7.15 -0.06 6.78
N SER A 133 -8.19 0.80 6.81
CA SER A 133 -9.50 0.48 6.21
C SER A 133 -9.40 0.29 4.70
N ALA A 134 -8.62 1.10 4.01
CA ALA A 134 -8.38 0.93 2.57
C ALA A 134 -7.66 -0.40 2.27
N GLN A 135 -6.74 -0.84 3.14
CA GLN A 135 -6.10 -2.15 3.03
C GLN A 135 -7.09 -3.30 3.23
N LEU A 136 -8.01 -3.18 4.19
CA LEU A 136 -9.07 -4.17 4.40
C LEU A 136 -10.01 -4.24 3.20
N ASP A 137 -10.45 -3.10 2.66
CA ASP A 137 -11.30 -3.04 1.47
C ASP A 137 -10.64 -3.75 0.28
N MET A 138 -9.35 -3.46 0.07
CA MET A 138 -8.55 -4.11 -0.97
C MET A 138 -8.44 -5.63 -0.77
N LEU A 139 -8.18 -6.09 0.46
CA LEU A 139 -8.12 -7.51 0.78
C LEU A 139 -9.46 -8.21 0.54
N ASN A 140 -10.58 -7.56 0.93
CA ASN A 140 -11.93 -8.05 0.67
C ASN A 140 -12.22 -8.17 -0.83
N HIS A 141 -11.76 -7.20 -1.63
CA HIS A 141 -11.87 -7.26 -3.08
C HIS A 141 -11.11 -8.47 -3.66
N VAL A 142 -9.86 -8.68 -3.22
CA VAL A 142 -9.04 -9.83 -3.65
C VAL A 142 -9.72 -11.15 -3.26
N MET A 143 -10.24 -11.27 -2.03
CA MET A 143 -10.97 -12.47 -1.60
C MET A 143 -12.23 -12.75 -2.42
N ALA A 144 -12.90 -11.70 -2.89
CA ALA A 144 -14.14 -11.85 -3.68
C ALA A 144 -13.88 -12.27 -5.14
N ARG A 145 -12.69 -12.07 -5.67
CA ARG A 145 -12.37 -12.26 -7.09
C ARG A 145 -11.35 -13.35 -7.36
N GLU A 146 -10.51 -13.65 -6.39
CA GLU A 146 -9.35 -14.53 -6.55
C GLU A 146 -9.52 -15.85 -5.79
N THR A 147 -8.72 -16.85 -6.16
CA THR A 147 -8.66 -18.11 -5.41
C THR A 147 -8.00 -17.90 -4.05
N PRO A 148 -8.26 -18.76 -3.04
CA PRO A 148 -7.56 -18.69 -1.75
C PRO A 148 -6.02 -18.69 -1.88
N ALA A 149 -5.48 -19.47 -2.81
CA ALA A 149 -4.03 -19.53 -3.06
C ALA A 149 -3.50 -18.21 -3.62
N THR A 150 -4.21 -17.60 -4.59
CA THR A 150 -3.85 -16.28 -5.14
C THR A 150 -3.95 -15.19 -4.07
N CYS A 151 -5.00 -15.25 -3.23
CA CYS A 151 -5.15 -14.30 -2.13
C CYS A 151 -4.02 -14.43 -1.09
N ASN A 152 -3.66 -15.65 -0.69
CA ASN A 152 -2.51 -15.85 0.21
C ASN A 152 -1.21 -15.35 -0.42
N ASN A 153 -1.03 -15.55 -1.74
CA ASN A 153 0.11 -15.02 -2.47
C ASN A 153 0.10 -13.48 -2.52
N TYR A 154 -1.09 -12.85 -2.62
CA TYR A 154 -1.25 -11.40 -2.53
C TYR A 154 -0.78 -10.86 -1.18
N LEU A 155 -1.08 -11.53 -0.08
CA LEU A 155 -0.58 -11.13 1.24
C LEU A 155 0.95 -11.09 1.33
N ARG A 156 1.64 -11.87 0.50
CA ARG A 156 3.10 -11.94 0.46
C ARG A 156 3.73 -11.02 -0.58
N ASN A 157 3.17 -11.04 -1.80
CA ASN A 157 3.78 -10.42 -2.97
C ASN A 157 3.01 -9.18 -3.43
N GLY A 158 1.94 -8.80 -2.69
CA GLY A 158 1.12 -7.66 -3.03
C GLY A 158 0.47 -7.80 -4.41
N PRO A 159 0.27 -6.67 -5.10
CA PRO A 159 -0.42 -6.63 -6.39
C PRO A 159 0.19 -7.49 -7.49
N ASP A 160 1.49 -7.78 -7.42
CA ASP A 160 2.17 -8.63 -8.41
C ASP A 160 1.67 -10.09 -8.40
N ALA A 161 0.94 -10.49 -7.36
CA ALA A 161 0.26 -11.78 -7.31
C ALA A 161 -0.96 -11.87 -8.25
N ILE A 162 -1.49 -10.73 -8.71
CA ILE A 162 -2.68 -10.64 -9.55
C ILE A 162 -2.26 -10.54 -11.01
N SER A 163 -2.44 -11.60 -11.77
CA SER A 163 -1.95 -11.70 -13.14
C SER A 163 -2.70 -10.83 -14.16
N ALA A 164 -3.97 -10.52 -13.88
CA ALA A 164 -4.84 -9.73 -14.76
C ALA A 164 -5.70 -8.77 -13.93
N PRO A 165 -5.09 -7.68 -13.39
CA PRO A 165 -5.82 -6.74 -12.55
C PRO A 165 -6.92 -6.04 -13.35
N GLY A 166 -8.17 -6.11 -12.84
CA GLY A 166 -9.29 -5.36 -13.39
C GLY A 166 -9.27 -3.89 -12.96
N HIS A 167 -10.13 -3.08 -13.61
CA HIS A 167 -10.23 -1.65 -13.31
C HIS A 167 -10.54 -1.38 -11.83
N ASP A 168 -11.47 -2.15 -11.25
CA ASP A 168 -11.87 -1.99 -9.84
C ASP A 168 -10.70 -2.26 -8.89
N PHE A 169 -9.91 -3.31 -9.18
CA PHE A 169 -8.68 -3.61 -8.42
C PHE A 169 -7.68 -2.46 -8.48
N LEU A 170 -7.47 -1.86 -9.65
CA LEU A 170 -6.57 -0.73 -9.83
C LEU A 170 -7.06 0.52 -9.09
N ALA A 171 -8.38 0.74 -9.06
CA ALA A 171 -8.98 1.85 -8.31
C ALA A 171 -8.84 1.69 -6.78
N ASP A 172 -8.99 0.46 -6.27
CA ASP A 172 -8.77 0.18 -4.84
C ASP A 172 -7.29 0.36 -4.46
N LEU A 173 -6.40 -0.07 -5.33
CA LEU A 173 -4.97 0.09 -5.11
C LEU A 173 -4.52 1.55 -5.14
N ASP A 174 -5.08 2.36 -6.04
CA ASP A 174 -4.88 3.81 -6.06
C ASP A 174 -5.40 4.45 -4.76
N LYS A 175 -6.55 3.99 -4.24
CA LYS A 175 -7.09 4.40 -2.93
C LYS A 175 -6.12 4.05 -1.80
N VAL A 176 -5.60 2.82 -1.78
CA VAL A 176 -4.61 2.36 -0.78
C VAL A 176 -3.38 3.26 -0.80
N GLY A 177 -2.81 3.50 -1.98
CA GLY A 177 -1.65 4.39 -2.12
C GLY A 177 -1.94 5.81 -1.64
N ALA A 178 -3.07 6.38 -2.04
CA ALA A 178 -3.45 7.75 -1.66
C ALA A 178 -3.66 7.90 -0.14
N THR A 179 -4.35 6.94 0.51
CA THR A 179 -4.55 6.99 1.96
C THR A 179 -3.23 6.84 2.73
N LEU A 180 -2.32 6.01 2.22
CA LEU A 180 -1.00 5.84 2.81
C LEU A 180 -0.17 7.14 2.73
N PHE A 181 -0.12 7.81 1.57
CA PHE A 181 0.62 9.07 1.44
C PHE A 181 -0.01 10.19 2.28
N ARG A 182 -1.34 10.25 2.44
CA ARG A 182 -1.99 11.13 3.41
C ARG A 182 -1.59 10.80 4.85
N ALA A 183 -1.46 9.51 5.19
CA ALA A 183 -1.00 9.11 6.52
C ALA A 183 0.44 9.56 6.78
N PHE A 184 1.36 9.41 5.82
CA PHE A 184 2.72 9.95 5.90
C PHE A 184 2.74 11.47 6.09
N GLY A 185 1.94 12.22 5.31
CA GLY A 185 1.85 13.67 5.43
C GLY A 185 1.31 14.11 6.78
N ALA A 186 0.27 13.43 7.26
CA ALA A 186 -0.29 13.67 8.59
C ALA A 186 0.74 13.37 9.70
N ALA A 187 1.46 12.25 9.60
CA ALA A 187 2.54 11.89 10.53
C ALA A 187 3.64 12.97 10.56
N LYS A 188 4.08 13.44 9.40
CA LYS A 188 5.10 14.51 9.27
C LYS A 188 4.68 15.80 10.00
N ARG A 189 3.38 16.11 10.05
CA ARG A 189 2.86 17.33 10.69
C ARG A 189 2.39 17.15 12.12
N SER A 190 2.22 15.91 12.59
CA SER A 190 1.49 15.62 13.84
C SER A 190 2.20 16.10 15.10
N GLY A 191 3.52 16.00 15.13
CA GLY A 191 4.30 16.19 16.36
C GLY A 191 3.96 15.18 17.49
N LEU A 192 3.20 14.11 17.17
CA LEU A 192 2.85 13.08 18.14
C LEU A 192 4.09 12.21 18.47
N PRO A 193 4.15 11.64 19.68
CA PRO A 193 5.15 10.63 19.97
C PRO A 193 4.91 9.38 19.12
N ALA A 194 5.93 8.55 18.96
CA ALA A 194 5.77 7.26 18.30
C ALA A 194 4.84 6.35 19.10
N ALA A 195 3.85 5.79 18.43
CA ALA A 195 2.94 4.80 19.00
C ALA A 195 3.64 3.44 19.10
N GLU A 196 3.75 2.90 20.29
CA GLU A 196 4.35 1.58 20.54
C GLU A 196 3.31 0.67 21.21
N PRO A 197 2.79 -0.35 20.50
CA PRO A 197 1.82 -1.27 21.08
C PRO A 197 2.42 -2.06 22.26
N SER A 198 1.71 -2.07 23.37
CA SER A 198 2.02 -2.93 24.51
C SER A 198 1.49 -4.36 24.30
N ASP A 199 1.97 -5.31 25.11
CA ASP A 199 1.39 -6.67 25.18
C ASP A 199 -0.11 -6.65 25.48
N GLN A 200 -0.57 -5.65 26.25
CA GLN A 200 -1.98 -5.48 26.56
C GLN A 200 -2.78 -5.04 25.33
N ASP A 201 -2.25 -4.13 24.51
CA ASP A 201 -2.92 -3.68 23.27
C ASP A 201 -3.10 -4.86 22.32
N TRP A 202 -2.07 -5.68 22.13
CA TRP A 202 -2.16 -6.91 21.31
C TRP A 202 -3.15 -7.92 21.88
N SER A 203 -3.25 -8.06 23.23
CA SER A 203 -4.24 -8.92 23.85
C SER A 203 -5.67 -8.44 23.58
N LEU A 204 -5.91 -7.13 23.58
CA LEU A 204 -7.23 -6.57 23.25
C LEU A 204 -7.65 -6.88 21.80
N VAL A 205 -6.73 -6.76 20.85
CA VAL A 205 -7.02 -7.15 19.45
C VAL A 205 -7.31 -8.65 19.33
N ALA A 206 -6.52 -9.50 20.01
CA ALA A 206 -6.74 -10.95 20.01
C ALA A 206 -8.10 -11.34 20.61
N ASP A 207 -8.52 -10.65 21.67
CA ASP A 207 -9.84 -10.85 22.28
C ASP A 207 -10.99 -10.46 21.31
N ILE A 208 -10.84 -9.31 20.62
CA ILE A 208 -11.83 -8.89 19.62
C ILE A 208 -11.84 -9.86 18.45
N PHE A 209 -10.68 -10.24 17.92
CA PHE A 209 -10.55 -11.24 16.86
C PHE A 209 -11.29 -12.54 17.19
N THR A 210 -11.13 -13.03 18.42
CA THR A 210 -11.85 -14.22 18.91
C THR A 210 -13.37 -13.99 18.98
N LYS A 211 -13.81 -12.81 19.45
CA LYS A 211 -15.24 -12.46 19.54
C LYS A 211 -15.93 -12.37 18.19
N ILE A 212 -15.22 -11.95 17.14
CA ILE A 212 -15.76 -11.91 15.76
C ILE A 212 -15.57 -13.23 15.00
N GLY A 213 -15.26 -14.32 15.71
CA GLY A 213 -15.18 -15.68 15.17
C GLY A 213 -13.80 -16.06 14.64
N GLY A 214 -12.75 -15.36 15.05
CA GLY A 214 -11.38 -15.79 14.82
C GLY A 214 -11.01 -16.99 15.69
N THR A 215 -10.22 -17.91 15.15
CA THR A 215 -9.82 -19.15 15.81
C THR A 215 -8.34 -19.14 16.20
N PRO A 216 -7.92 -19.97 17.19
CA PRO A 216 -6.49 -20.13 17.53
C PRO A 216 -5.64 -20.59 16.33
N ALA A 217 -6.19 -21.43 15.44
CA ALA A 217 -5.49 -21.92 14.24
C ALA A 217 -5.27 -20.78 13.22
N GLU A 218 -6.26 -19.90 13.01
CA GLU A 218 -6.13 -18.71 12.19
C GLU A 218 -5.10 -17.74 12.79
N MET A 219 -5.15 -17.50 14.10
CA MET A 219 -4.16 -16.65 14.78
C MET A 219 -2.75 -17.22 14.66
N GLU A 220 -2.59 -18.55 14.78
CA GLU A 220 -1.31 -19.21 14.56
C GLU A 220 -0.84 -19.07 13.10
N ALA A 221 -1.76 -19.21 12.13
CA ALA A 221 -1.44 -19.05 10.72
C ALA A 221 -1.01 -17.62 10.40
N ILE A 222 -1.71 -16.63 10.93
CA ILE A 222 -1.31 -15.22 10.88
C ILE A 222 0.09 -15.05 11.48
N SER A 223 0.32 -15.49 12.71
CA SER A 223 1.59 -15.28 13.45
C SER A 223 2.80 -15.96 12.82
N ASN A 224 2.61 -16.99 12.04
CA ASN A 224 3.69 -17.77 11.41
C ASN A 224 3.72 -17.61 9.87
N ALA A 225 2.97 -16.67 9.31
CA ALA A 225 2.87 -16.44 7.86
C ALA A 225 2.65 -17.74 7.06
N LYS A 226 1.74 -18.59 7.53
CA LYS A 226 1.47 -19.91 6.90
C LYS A 226 0.72 -19.71 5.60
N LEU A 227 1.43 -19.42 4.50
CA LEU A 227 0.85 -19.17 3.17
C LEU A 227 0.10 -20.39 2.59
N ASP A 228 0.41 -21.58 3.07
CA ASP A 228 -0.28 -22.83 2.74
C ASP A 228 -1.59 -23.02 3.54
N PHE A 229 -1.86 -22.17 4.54
CA PHE A 229 -3.14 -22.20 5.27
C PHE A 229 -4.26 -21.61 4.40
N PRO A 230 -5.25 -22.38 3.94
CA PRO A 230 -6.25 -21.91 3.00
C PRO A 230 -7.11 -20.75 3.51
N GLY A 231 -7.24 -20.62 4.83
CA GLY A 231 -7.98 -19.56 5.53
C GLY A 231 -7.16 -18.32 5.89
N LEU A 232 -5.94 -18.15 5.39
CA LEU A 232 -5.06 -17.04 5.82
C LEU A 232 -5.64 -15.67 5.44
N CYS A 233 -6.13 -15.50 4.21
CA CYS A 233 -6.74 -14.24 3.78
C CYS A 233 -7.97 -13.85 4.62
N PRO A 234 -8.98 -14.71 4.80
CA PRO A 234 -10.10 -14.42 5.68
C PRO A 234 -9.68 -14.16 7.14
N ALA A 235 -8.67 -14.87 7.62
CA ALA A 235 -8.14 -14.64 8.98
C ALA A 235 -7.49 -13.24 9.09
N MET A 236 -6.73 -12.83 8.07
CA MET A 236 -6.11 -11.50 8.02
C MET A 236 -7.16 -10.39 7.92
N ALA A 237 -8.22 -10.58 7.12
CA ALA A 237 -9.34 -9.62 7.06
C ALA A 237 -10.00 -9.45 8.43
N LYS A 238 -10.34 -10.54 9.13
CA LYS A 238 -10.85 -10.49 10.51
C LYS A 238 -9.88 -9.77 11.46
N PHE A 239 -8.57 -9.99 11.29
CA PHE A 239 -7.57 -9.34 12.12
C PHE A 239 -7.54 -7.82 11.91
N TYR A 240 -7.64 -7.35 10.65
CA TYR A 240 -7.78 -5.93 10.35
C TYR A 240 -9.10 -5.37 10.88
N GLU A 241 -10.23 -6.09 10.77
CA GLU A 241 -11.51 -5.69 11.36
C GLU A 241 -11.41 -5.52 12.88
N ALA A 242 -10.76 -6.48 13.57
CA ALA A 242 -10.53 -6.40 15.01
C ALA A 242 -9.68 -5.16 15.37
N ALA A 243 -8.60 -4.91 14.64
CA ALA A 243 -7.74 -3.75 14.86
C ALA A 243 -8.47 -2.41 14.61
N LEU A 244 -9.28 -2.33 13.55
CA LEU A 244 -10.06 -1.15 13.20
C LEU A 244 -11.18 -0.86 14.20
N SER A 245 -11.75 -1.89 14.85
CA SER A 245 -12.79 -1.75 15.85
C SER A 245 -12.27 -1.26 17.20
N LEU A 246 -10.97 -1.41 17.46
CA LEU A 246 -10.36 -1.00 18.71
C LEU A 246 -10.22 0.53 18.77
N GLN A 247 -10.76 1.13 19.84
CA GLN A 247 -10.81 2.58 20.03
C GLN A 247 -9.77 3.07 21.05
N GLY A 248 -9.53 4.38 21.04
CA GLY A 248 -8.63 5.04 21.98
C GLY A 248 -7.16 4.76 21.73
N GLU A 249 -6.33 4.98 22.73
CA GLU A 249 -4.87 4.85 22.65
C GLU A 249 -4.43 3.44 22.21
N PRO A 250 -4.97 2.32 22.76
CA PRO A 250 -4.65 0.99 22.25
C PRO A 250 -4.95 0.80 20.76
N GLY A 251 -6.09 1.32 20.30
CA GLY A 251 -6.46 1.24 18.88
C GLY A 251 -5.54 2.05 17.99
N TRP A 252 -5.13 3.24 18.44
CA TRP A 252 -4.14 4.05 17.74
C TRP A 252 -2.79 3.31 17.61
N HIS A 253 -2.26 2.78 18.71
CA HIS A 253 -1.01 2.01 18.73
C HIS A 253 -1.03 0.84 17.73
N ILE A 254 -2.09 0.05 17.75
CA ILE A 254 -2.22 -1.12 16.87
C ILE A 254 -2.33 -0.71 15.40
N LYS A 255 -3.18 0.27 15.05
CA LYS A 255 -3.37 0.70 13.66
C LYS A 255 -2.08 1.24 13.06
N THR A 256 -1.37 2.08 13.81
CA THR A 256 -0.08 2.63 13.33
C THR A 256 0.99 1.57 13.18
N ALA A 257 1.08 0.62 14.12
CA ALA A 257 2.02 -0.50 14.04
C ALA A 257 1.74 -1.42 12.85
N LEU A 258 0.46 -1.70 12.57
CA LEU A 258 0.08 -2.49 11.40
C LEU A 258 0.44 -1.79 10.10
N LEU A 259 0.16 -0.48 9.98
CA LEU A 259 0.55 0.30 8.81
C LEU A 259 2.07 0.34 8.61
N HIS A 260 2.82 0.53 9.68
CA HIS A 260 4.28 0.52 9.63
C HIS A 260 4.81 -0.83 9.13
N ALA A 261 4.28 -1.93 9.68
CA ALA A 261 4.62 -3.28 9.25
C ALA A 261 4.27 -3.54 7.77
N ILE A 262 3.12 -3.03 7.27
CA ILE A 262 2.71 -3.13 5.88
C ILE A 262 3.69 -2.41 4.94
N VAL A 263 4.35 -1.36 5.37
CA VAL A 263 5.19 -0.52 4.51
C VAL A 263 6.66 -0.94 4.54
N GLU A 264 7.16 -1.45 5.67
CA GLU A 264 8.57 -1.85 5.80
C GLU A 264 8.93 -3.15 5.08
N ASN A 265 7.95 -3.97 4.77
CA ASN A 265 8.13 -5.26 4.10
C ASN A 265 7.75 -5.18 2.62
#